data_03deaed0ac1374607dbe976be75ca53d
#
_entry.id   03deaed0ac1374607dbe976be75ca53d
#
_cell.length_a   1.000
_cell.length_b   1.000
_cell.length_c   1.000
_cell.angle_alpha   90.00
_cell.angle_beta   90.00
_cell.angle_gamma   90.00
#
_symmetry.space_group_name_H-M   'P 1'
#
loop_
_entity.id
_entity.type
_entity.pdbx_description
1 polymer ?
#
loop_
_entity_poly.entity_id
_entity_poly.type
_entity_poly.pdbx_seq_one_letter_code
_entity_poly.pdbx_strand_id
1 'polypeptide(L)'
;ATTMIFVHQFFGVGMDGFGDFYLRSRTSLIASVNSGIATDTAHSIPLDIGSNGGSLLLFSYLALIALVIVSISRILKRDSEFDVYFTAIVAAWVAYQAQSLISINQLGLGVWGWSFSGLIIGYELCTRTESPVKDHQSTPSKKLPKEKVSSIAIVLALLSTSLGIAIALPPYVAANKFYRALQTGDPQIIQNAAYLKPNERMRYLYVARALQENKFESESISVLRDASKIYPDSIELWRRWASIPSATPADVARAKAEIKRLDPFN
;
A
#
# COMPACT_ATOMS: atom_id res chain seq x y z
N ALA A 1 3.66 15.33 1.22
CA ALA A 1 4.49 14.28 0.59
C ALA A 1 5.94 14.74 0.44
N THR A 2 6.24 15.79 -0.33
CA THR A 2 7.62 16.23 -0.60
C THR A 2 8.42 16.48 0.68
N THR A 3 7.88 17.20 1.66
CA THR A 3 8.51 17.42 2.97
C THR A 3 8.86 16.10 3.67
N MET A 4 7.97 15.11 3.63
CA MET A 4 8.21 13.79 4.22
C MET A 4 9.37 13.06 3.53
N ILE A 5 9.41 13.10 2.19
CA ILE A 5 10.50 12.51 1.40
C ILE A 5 11.85 13.13 1.77
N PHE A 6 11.91 14.45 1.95
CA PHE A 6 13.16 15.15 2.31
C PHE A 6 13.59 14.94 3.77
N VAL A 7 12.64 14.84 4.70
CA VAL A 7 12.94 14.66 6.12
C VAL A 7 13.25 13.19 6.44
N HIS A 8 12.55 12.24 5.80
CA HIS A 8 12.70 10.81 6.00
C HIS A 8 13.26 10.12 4.77
N GLN A 9 14.45 10.56 4.31
CA GLN A 9 15.01 10.26 2.99
C GLN A 9 15.11 8.77 2.66
N PHE A 10 15.61 7.92 3.57
CA PHE A 10 15.94 6.53 3.24
C PHE A 10 14.75 5.59 3.27
N PHE A 11 13.97 5.62 4.35
CA PHE A 11 12.90 4.64 4.62
C PHE A 11 11.50 5.25 4.64
N GLY A 12 11.39 6.56 4.40
CA GLY A 12 10.11 7.27 4.47
C GLY A 12 9.52 7.32 5.88
N VAL A 13 8.24 7.61 5.96
CA VAL A 13 7.50 7.66 7.24
C VAL A 13 6.95 6.29 7.67
N GLY A 14 7.20 5.26 6.89
CA GLY A 14 6.70 3.90 7.12
C GLY A 14 5.44 3.61 6.32
N MET A 15 5.18 2.30 6.11
CA MET A 15 3.99 1.84 5.41
C MET A 15 2.74 2.34 6.13
N ASP A 16 1.80 2.92 5.36
CA ASP A 16 0.56 3.54 5.86
C ASP A 16 0.77 4.69 6.87
N GLY A 17 2.00 5.25 6.91
CA GLY A 17 2.36 6.33 7.83
C GLY A 17 1.99 7.74 7.35
N PHE A 18 1.59 7.90 6.09
CA PHE A 18 1.36 9.22 5.50
C PHE A 18 0.39 10.08 6.32
N GLY A 19 -0.76 9.51 6.69
CA GLY A 19 -1.78 10.24 7.45
C GLY A 19 -1.29 10.73 8.81
N ASP A 20 -0.53 9.92 9.53
CA ASP A 20 0.01 10.27 10.84
C ASP A 20 1.06 11.41 10.76
N PHE A 21 1.79 11.47 9.65
CA PHE A 21 2.80 12.50 9.43
C PHE A 21 2.29 13.74 8.68
N TYR A 22 1.10 13.67 8.05
CA TYR A 22 0.58 14.74 7.21
C TYR A 22 0.43 16.05 7.97
N LEU A 23 -0.24 16.05 9.12
CA LEU A 23 -0.57 17.27 9.86
C LEU A 23 0.67 18.00 10.37
N ARG A 24 1.69 17.28 10.83
CA ARG A 24 2.96 17.87 11.29
C ARG A 24 3.91 18.27 10.16
N SER A 25 3.70 17.73 8.94
CA SER A 25 4.54 18.01 7.78
C SER A 25 3.97 19.11 6.88
N ARG A 26 2.75 19.62 7.15
CA ARG A 26 2.16 20.72 6.40
C ARG A 26 2.77 22.06 6.76
N THR A 27 2.77 23.00 5.82
CA THR A 27 3.19 24.37 6.09
C THR A 27 2.07 25.18 6.76
N SER A 28 2.40 26.29 7.41
CA SER A 28 1.41 27.21 8.01
C SER A 28 0.37 27.69 6.97
N LEU A 29 0.81 27.94 5.73
CA LEU A 29 -0.08 28.34 4.64
C LEU A 29 -1.10 27.23 4.31
N ILE A 30 -0.66 25.98 4.19
CA ILE A 30 -1.56 24.84 3.94
C ILE A 30 -2.51 24.65 5.12
N ALA A 31 -2.04 24.81 6.34
CA ALA A 31 -2.85 24.71 7.55
C ALA A 31 -3.93 25.79 7.63
N SER A 32 -3.66 27.03 7.20
CA SER A 32 -4.63 28.12 7.21
C SER A 32 -5.74 27.95 6.16
N VAL A 33 -5.41 27.36 4.99
CA VAL A 33 -6.40 27.14 3.91
C VAL A 33 -7.21 25.86 4.16
N ASN A 34 -6.58 24.82 4.70
CA ASN A 34 -7.18 23.50 4.90
C ASN A 34 -7.20 23.12 6.38
N SER A 35 -7.72 23.99 7.23
CA SER A 35 -7.83 23.70 8.66
C SER A 35 -8.75 22.49 8.90
N GLY A 36 -8.26 21.50 9.66
CA GLY A 36 -9.02 20.30 10.01
C GLY A 36 -9.07 19.20 8.93
N ILE A 37 -8.60 19.44 7.71
CA ILE A 37 -8.51 18.40 6.69
C ILE A 37 -7.25 17.56 6.94
N ALA A 38 -7.45 16.27 7.14
CA ALA A 38 -6.40 15.26 7.14
C ALA A 38 -6.55 14.41 5.88
N THR A 39 -5.44 14.00 5.30
CA THR A 39 -5.40 13.03 4.20
C THR A 39 -4.41 11.92 4.55
N ASP A 40 -4.73 10.70 4.18
CA ASP A 40 -3.92 9.49 4.39
C ASP A 40 -3.05 9.13 3.18
N THR A 41 -3.19 9.87 2.09
CA THR A 41 -2.46 9.63 0.84
C THR A 41 -2.04 10.93 0.16
N ALA A 42 -1.00 10.86 -0.69
CA ALA A 42 -0.52 12.00 -1.48
C ALA A 42 -1.35 12.23 -2.76
N HIS A 43 -2.35 11.39 -3.06
CA HIS A 43 -3.08 11.38 -4.33
C HIS A 43 -2.16 11.33 -5.57
N SER A 44 -1.02 10.67 -5.43
CA SER A 44 -0.03 10.41 -6.47
C SER A 44 0.79 9.21 -6.04
N ILE A 45 0.72 8.11 -6.81
CA ILE A 45 1.42 6.86 -6.47
C ILE A 45 2.94 7.07 -6.27
N PRO A 46 3.68 7.78 -7.15
CA PRO A 46 5.09 8.03 -6.91
C PRO A 46 5.37 8.81 -5.61
N LEU A 47 4.53 9.80 -5.29
CA LEU A 47 4.68 10.58 -4.06
C LEU A 47 4.31 9.77 -2.82
N ASP A 48 3.31 8.89 -2.91
CA ASP A 48 2.97 7.95 -1.82
C ASP A 48 4.11 6.95 -1.57
N ILE A 49 4.66 6.37 -2.62
CA ILE A 49 5.80 5.45 -2.53
C ILE A 49 7.01 6.15 -1.90
N GLY A 50 7.31 7.36 -2.36
CA GLY A 50 8.45 8.14 -1.84
C GLY A 50 8.25 8.60 -0.40
N SER A 51 7.05 9.02 -0.01
CA SER A 51 6.78 9.46 1.36
C SER A 51 6.72 8.30 2.36
N ASN A 52 6.10 7.19 2.00
CA ASN A 52 5.96 6.02 2.88
C ASN A 52 7.22 5.14 2.92
N GLY A 53 7.92 4.97 1.79
CA GLY A 53 9.08 4.07 1.68
C GLY A 53 10.42 4.74 1.44
N GLY A 54 10.45 6.07 1.38
CA GLY A 54 11.66 6.85 1.16
C GLY A 54 12.22 6.74 -0.25
N SER A 55 13.42 7.30 -0.42
CA SER A 55 14.10 7.34 -1.72
C SER A 55 14.46 5.95 -2.24
N LEU A 56 14.78 5.00 -1.37
CA LEU A 56 15.14 3.65 -1.78
C LEU A 56 13.98 2.95 -2.52
N LEU A 57 12.78 3.02 -1.95
CA LEU A 57 11.60 2.43 -2.57
C LEU A 57 11.17 3.21 -3.82
N LEU A 58 11.27 4.54 -3.78
CA LEU A 58 10.96 5.39 -4.93
C LEU A 58 11.90 5.10 -6.12
N PHE A 59 13.22 4.98 -5.89
CA PHE A 59 14.16 4.64 -6.95
C PHE A 59 13.92 3.23 -7.50
N SER A 60 13.60 2.27 -6.66
CA SER A 60 13.24 0.91 -7.10
C SER A 60 12.01 0.91 -8.00
N TYR A 61 10.99 1.70 -7.64
CA TYR A 61 9.78 1.90 -8.46
C TYR A 61 10.10 2.56 -9.80
N LEU A 62 10.87 3.65 -9.79
CA LEU A 62 11.29 4.35 -11.01
C LEU A 62 12.17 3.47 -11.92
N ALA A 63 13.04 2.64 -11.33
CA ALA A 63 13.85 1.69 -12.09
C ALA A 63 12.99 0.64 -12.82
N LEU A 64 11.92 0.15 -12.19
CA LEU A 64 10.97 -0.75 -12.84
C LEU A 64 10.24 -0.06 -14.01
N ILE A 65 9.78 1.19 -13.82
CA ILE A 65 9.17 1.97 -14.91
C ILE A 65 10.19 2.18 -16.05
N ALA A 66 11.42 2.56 -15.72
CA ALA A 66 12.48 2.73 -16.71
C ALA A 66 12.75 1.42 -17.49
N LEU A 67 12.73 0.28 -16.81
CA LEU A 67 12.88 -1.03 -17.46
C LEU A 67 11.77 -1.30 -18.48
N VAL A 68 10.52 -0.98 -18.14
CA VAL A 68 9.39 -1.10 -19.07
C VAL A 68 9.57 -0.19 -20.27
N ILE A 69 9.94 1.09 -20.06
CA ILE A 69 10.18 2.06 -21.15
C ILE A 69 11.31 1.58 -22.06
N VAL A 70 12.40 1.05 -21.49
CA VAL A 70 13.51 0.48 -22.26
C VAL A 70 13.04 -0.72 -23.08
N SER A 71 12.21 -1.60 -22.50
CA SER A 71 11.63 -2.75 -23.22
C SER A 71 10.78 -2.31 -24.41
N ILE A 72 9.88 -1.34 -24.20
CA ILE A 72 9.07 -0.74 -25.30
C ILE A 72 10.00 -0.18 -26.38
N SER A 73 10.99 0.63 -26.00
CA SER A 73 11.91 1.27 -26.93
C SER A 73 12.72 0.25 -27.76
N ARG A 74 13.11 -0.88 -27.15
CA ARG A 74 13.83 -1.97 -27.85
C ARG A 74 12.95 -2.67 -28.86
N ILE A 75 11.68 -2.94 -28.51
CA ILE A 75 10.72 -3.56 -29.44
C ILE A 75 10.47 -2.63 -30.62
N LEU A 76 10.15 -1.35 -30.39
CA LEU A 76 9.88 -0.38 -31.46
C LEU A 76 11.08 -0.13 -32.40
N LYS A 77 12.31 -0.32 -31.90
CA LYS A 77 13.53 -0.20 -32.74
C LYS A 77 13.81 -1.45 -33.57
N ARG A 78 13.34 -2.60 -33.10
CA ARG A 78 13.62 -3.90 -33.73
C ARG A 78 12.57 -4.28 -34.76
N ASP A 79 11.29 -4.12 -34.40
CA ASP A 79 10.16 -4.52 -35.22
C ASP A 79 9.59 -3.32 -35.96
N SER A 80 9.53 -3.45 -37.31
CA SER A 80 8.93 -2.46 -38.19
C SER A 80 7.44 -2.73 -38.43
N GLU A 81 6.94 -3.90 -38.09
CA GLU A 81 5.55 -4.29 -38.24
C GLU A 81 4.71 -3.87 -37.02
N PHE A 82 3.47 -3.42 -37.32
CA PHE A 82 2.55 -2.99 -36.28
C PHE A 82 1.88 -4.20 -35.64
N ASP A 83 2.21 -4.45 -34.35
CA ASP A 83 1.54 -5.45 -33.51
C ASP A 83 0.41 -4.78 -32.70
N VAL A 84 -0.84 -5.12 -33.07
CA VAL A 84 -2.06 -4.58 -32.44
C VAL A 84 -2.12 -4.95 -30.94
N TYR A 85 -1.78 -6.18 -30.57
CA TYR A 85 -1.86 -6.64 -29.19
C TYR A 85 -0.81 -5.98 -28.31
N PHE A 86 0.42 -5.91 -28.79
CA PHE A 86 1.49 -5.19 -28.09
C PHE A 86 1.15 -3.73 -27.89
N THR A 87 0.67 -3.07 -28.95
CA THR A 87 0.27 -1.64 -28.91
C THR A 87 -0.87 -1.41 -27.92
N ALA A 88 -1.88 -2.29 -27.86
CA ALA A 88 -2.97 -2.21 -26.90
C ALA A 88 -2.49 -2.34 -25.45
N ILE A 89 -1.58 -3.27 -25.18
CA ILE A 89 -0.99 -3.46 -23.82
C ILE A 89 -0.18 -2.22 -23.41
N VAL A 90 0.64 -1.68 -24.34
CA VAL A 90 1.43 -0.46 -24.09
C VAL A 90 0.51 0.74 -23.83
N ALA A 91 -0.54 0.92 -24.63
CA ALA A 91 -1.52 2.00 -24.44
C ALA A 91 -2.22 1.90 -23.07
N ALA A 92 -2.65 0.71 -22.67
CA ALA A 92 -3.24 0.47 -21.35
C ALA A 92 -2.25 0.76 -20.21
N TRP A 93 -0.99 0.38 -20.36
CA TRP A 93 0.06 0.68 -19.39
C TRP A 93 0.32 2.18 -19.29
N VAL A 94 0.42 2.90 -20.41
CA VAL A 94 0.60 4.36 -20.42
C VAL A 94 -0.59 5.06 -19.75
N ALA A 95 -1.82 4.64 -20.03
CA ALA A 95 -3.02 5.18 -19.38
C ALA A 95 -2.98 4.96 -17.85
N TYR A 96 -2.56 3.78 -17.40
CA TYR A 96 -2.35 3.52 -15.97
C TYR A 96 -1.28 4.42 -15.37
N GLN A 97 -0.13 4.61 -16.05
CA GLN A 97 0.92 5.50 -15.53
C GLN A 97 0.45 6.96 -15.46
N ALA A 98 -0.29 7.45 -16.46
CA ALA A 98 -0.87 8.79 -16.43
C ALA A 98 -1.82 8.97 -15.22
N GLN A 99 -2.69 7.99 -14.97
CA GLN A 99 -3.58 7.99 -13.82
C GLN A 99 -2.79 7.93 -12.50
N SER A 100 -1.70 7.16 -12.43
CA SER A 100 -0.89 6.99 -11.22
C SER A 100 -0.28 8.30 -10.71
N LEU A 101 -0.08 9.28 -11.59
CA LEU A 101 0.46 10.59 -11.22
C LEU A 101 -0.52 11.46 -10.42
N ILE A 102 -1.82 11.24 -10.58
CA ILE A 102 -2.89 12.09 -10.03
C ILE A 102 -3.92 11.33 -9.19
N SER A 103 -3.70 10.05 -8.91
CA SER A 103 -4.66 9.20 -8.21
C SER A 103 -4.00 8.38 -7.11
N ILE A 104 -4.85 7.92 -6.17
CA ILE A 104 -4.45 6.97 -5.13
C ILE A 104 -4.21 5.59 -5.73
N ASN A 105 -3.36 4.79 -5.07
CA ASN A 105 -3.08 3.42 -5.47
C ASN A 105 -4.26 2.51 -5.09
N GLN A 106 -5.18 2.30 -6.02
CA GLN A 106 -6.27 1.34 -5.84
C GLN A 106 -5.79 -0.07 -6.21
N LEU A 107 -6.07 -1.05 -5.34
CA LEU A 107 -5.60 -2.43 -5.51
C LEU A 107 -5.97 -3.01 -6.89
N GLY A 108 -7.22 -2.81 -7.34
CA GLY A 108 -7.68 -3.32 -8.64
C GLY A 108 -6.90 -2.77 -9.82
N LEU A 109 -6.62 -1.47 -9.84
CA LEU A 109 -5.85 -0.84 -10.91
C LEU A 109 -4.35 -1.16 -10.79
N GLY A 110 -3.81 -1.21 -9.57
CA GLY A 110 -2.42 -1.55 -9.32
C GLY A 110 -2.05 -2.93 -9.86
N VAL A 111 -2.92 -3.94 -9.66
CA VAL A 111 -2.70 -5.29 -10.20
C VAL A 111 -2.55 -5.27 -11.73
N TRP A 112 -3.40 -4.52 -12.44
CA TRP A 112 -3.29 -4.40 -13.89
C TRP A 112 -2.04 -3.66 -14.33
N GLY A 113 -1.67 -2.58 -13.65
CA GLY A 113 -0.45 -1.83 -13.94
C GLY A 113 0.81 -2.69 -13.85
N TRP A 114 0.92 -3.51 -12.81
CA TRP A 114 2.03 -4.45 -12.64
C TRP A 114 1.98 -5.60 -13.65
N SER A 115 0.78 -6.12 -13.96
CA SER A 115 0.60 -7.19 -14.95
C SER A 115 1.02 -6.73 -16.35
N PHE A 116 0.61 -5.54 -16.78
CA PHE A 116 1.03 -4.98 -18.07
C PHE A 116 2.53 -4.70 -18.10
N SER A 117 3.13 -4.23 -17.01
CA SER A 117 4.58 -4.08 -16.92
C SER A 117 5.30 -5.40 -17.15
N GLY A 118 4.86 -6.47 -16.48
CA GLY A 118 5.41 -7.82 -16.64
C GLY A 118 5.21 -8.37 -18.06
N LEU A 119 4.03 -8.17 -18.67
CA LEU A 119 3.75 -8.60 -20.05
C LEU A 119 4.65 -7.90 -21.05
N ILE A 120 4.87 -6.58 -20.94
CA ILE A 120 5.74 -5.81 -21.84
C ILE A 120 7.19 -6.31 -21.76
N ILE A 121 7.72 -6.50 -20.53
CA ILE A 121 9.08 -7.01 -20.32
C ILE A 121 9.17 -8.44 -20.85
N GLY A 122 8.20 -9.29 -20.54
CA GLY A 122 8.16 -10.68 -21.02
C GLY A 122 8.12 -10.78 -22.55
N TYR A 123 7.30 -9.95 -23.21
CA TYR A 123 7.24 -9.87 -24.66
C TYR A 123 8.60 -9.48 -25.28
N GLU A 124 9.27 -8.46 -24.68
CA GLU A 124 10.61 -8.06 -25.15
C GLU A 124 11.62 -9.23 -25.05
N LEU A 125 11.62 -9.92 -23.92
CA LEU A 125 12.55 -11.04 -23.70
C LEU A 125 12.28 -12.21 -24.64
N CYS A 126 11.03 -12.60 -24.84
CA CYS A 126 10.66 -13.70 -25.74
C CYS A 126 11.02 -13.39 -27.21
N THR A 127 10.67 -12.18 -27.67
CA THR A 127 10.92 -11.82 -29.05
C THR A 127 12.39 -11.47 -29.35
N ARG A 128 13.21 -11.18 -28.34
CA ARG A 128 14.66 -10.96 -28.51
C ARG A 128 15.39 -12.23 -28.98
N THR A 129 14.96 -13.38 -28.51
CA THR A 129 15.61 -14.67 -28.80
C THR A 129 15.30 -15.21 -30.20
N GLU A 130 14.27 -14.66 -30.86
CA GLU A 130 13.85 -15.07 -32.20
C GLU A 130 14.56 -14.30 -33.33
N SER A 131 15.72 -13.71 -33.12
CA SER A 131 16.52 -13.12 -34.20
C SER A 131 16.77 -14.16 -35.29
N PRO A 132 16.43 -13.88 -36.55
CA PRO A 132 16.46 -14.88 -37.61
C PRO A 132 17.89 -15.31 -37.86
N VAL A 133 18.19 -16.57 -37.57
CA VAL A 133 19.23 -17.26 -38.26
C VAL A 133 18.78 -17.26 -39.72
N LYS A 134 19.47 -16.47 -40.57
CA LYS A 134 19.33 -16.54 -42.00
C LYS A 134 19.78 -17.94 -42.43
N ASP A 135 18.87 -18.86 -42.48
CA ASP A 135 19.09 -20.13 -43.14
C ASP A 135 18.01 -20.33 -44.20
N HIS A 136 18.42 -20.10 -45.45
CA HIS A 136 17.72 -20.51 -46.62
C HIS A 136 17.74 -22.04 -46.67
N GLN A 137 16.72 -22.70 -46.11
CA GLN A 137 16.27 -23.99 -46.63
C GLN A 137 14.88 -24.31 -46.06
N SER A 138 13.90 -24.32 -46.98
CA SER A 138 12.55 -24.83 -46.77
C SER A 138 12.59 -26.30 -46.35
N THR A 139 12.32 -26.54 -45.06
CA THR A 139 12.04 -27.89 -44.56
C THR A 139 10.67 -27.89 -43.84
N PRO A 140 9.86 -28.98 -44.03
CA PRO A 140 8.45 -28.95 -43.66
C PRO A 140 8.27 -28.89 -42.15
N SER A 141 7.31 -28.06 -41.74
CA SER A 141 6.63 -27.99 -40.46
C SER A 141 7.10 -28.98 -39.38
N LYS A 142 8.14 -28.59 -38.65
CA LYS A 142 8.48 -29.24 -37.38
C LYS A 142 7.44 -28.78 -36.36
N LYS A 143 6.63 -29.71 -35.86
CA LYS A 143 5.76 -29.50 -34.69
C LYS A 143 6.59 -28.79 -33.60
N LEU A 144 6.10 -27.63 -33.14
CA LEU A 144 6.71 -26.90 -32.02
C LEU A 144 6.99 -27.89 -30.87
N PRO A 145 8.21 -27.93 -30.37
CA PRO A 145 8.51 -28.76 -29.20
C PRO A 145 7.58 -28.30 -28.06
N LYS A 146 6.83 -29.25 -27.48
CA LYS A 146 6.11 -28.97 -26.23
C LYS A 146 7.18 -28.59 -25.20
N GLU A 147 7.30 -27.29 -24.89
CA GLU A 147 8.15 -26.83 -23.81
C GLU A 147 7.72 -27.56 -22.53
N LYS A 148 8.59 -28.40 -22.02
CA LYS A 148 8.39 -29.02 -20.71
C LYS A 148 8.54 -27.92 -19.68
N VAL A 149 7.44 -27.60 -19.00
CA VAL A 149 7.49 -26.65 -17.87
C VAL A 149 8.60 -27.13 -16.92
N SER A 150 9.55 -26.28 -16.65
CA SER A 150 10.68 -26.59 -15.76
C SER A 150 10.14 -26.96 -14.37
N SER A 151 10.61 -28.10 -13.83
CA SER A 151 10.26 -28.51 -12.47
C SER A 151 10.61 -27.42 -11.44
N ILE A 152 11.68 -26.66 -11.69
CA ILE A 152 12.08 -25.51 -10.87
C ILE A 152 11.00 -24.42 -10.91
N ALA A 153 10.41 -24.12 -12.07
CA ALA A 153 9.34 -23.12 -12.18
C ALA A 153 8.10 -23.53 -11.39
N ILE A 154 7.74 -24.81 -11.40
CA ILE A 154 6.62 -25.35 -10.61
C ILE A 154 6.91 -25.20 -9.10
N VAL A 155 8.11 -25.58 -8.67
CA VAL A 155 8.51 -25.46 -7.26
C VAL A 155 8.50 -24.00 -6.80
N LEU A 156 9.05 -23.09 -7.60
CA LEU A 156 9.03 -21.65 -7.29
C LEU A 156 7.61 -21.10 -7.23
N ALA A 157 6.73 -21.51 -8.14
CA ALA A 157 5.32 -21.11 -8.12
C ALA A 157 4.61 -21.60 -6.85
N LEU A 158 4.82 -22.85 -6.46
CA LEU A 158 4.24 -23.41 -5.23
C LEU A 158 4.77 -22.72 -3.98
N LEU A 159 6.09 -22.46 -3.90
CA LEU A 159 6.68 -21.73 -2.78
C LEU A 159 6.15 -20.30 -2.69
N SER A 160 6.07 -19.59 -3.81
CA SER A 160 5.53 -18.22 -3.86
C SER A 160 4.07 -18.17 -3.43
N THR A 161 3.26 -19.12 -3.90
CA THR A 161 1.84 -19.25 -3.53
C THR A 161 1.69 -19.54 -2.03
N SER A 162 2.45 -20.51 -1.51
CA SER A 162 2.43 -20.86 -0.09
C SER A 162 2.84 -19.69 0.81
N LEU A 163 3.89 -18.96 0.41
CA LEU A 163 4.33 -17.77 1.12
C LEU A 163 3.26 -16.67 1.07
N GLY A 164 2.64 -16.45 -0.10
CA GLY A 164 1.54 -15.49 -0.26
C GLY A 164 0.37 -15.81 0.66
N ILE A 165 -0.05 -17.07 0.74
CA ILE A 165 -1.11 -17.53 1.65
C ILE A 165 -0.70 -17.32 3.11
N ALA A 166 0.53 -17.68 3.49
CA ALA A 166 1.03 -17.53 4.86
C ALA A 166 1.03 -16.07 5.32
N ILE A 167 1.30 -15.12 4.43
CA ILE A 167 1.27 -13.69 4.73
C ILE A 167 -0.16 -13.14 4.74
N ALA A 168 -1.02 -13.55 3.81
CA ALA A 168 -2.36 -12.99 3.65
C ALA A 168 -3.40 -13.58 4.64
N LEU A 169 -3.22 -14.84 5.06
CA LEU A 169 -4.20 -15.53 5.90
C LEU A 169 -4.35 -14.92 7.31
N PRO A 170 -3.27 -14.54 8.05
CA PRO A 170 -3.40 -13.99 9.39
C PRO A 170 -4.23 -12.70 9.46
N PRO A 171 -4.02 -11.66 8.60
CA PRO A 171 -4.87 -10.48 8.59
C PRO A 171 -6.34 -10.80 8.28
N TYR A 172 -6.59 -11.70 7.32
CA TYR A 172 -7.94 -12.12 6.96
C TYR A 172 -8.67 -12.79 8.12
N VAL A 173 -8.00 -13.73 8.81
CA VAL A 173 -8.56 -14.41 9.99
C VAL A 173 -8.81 -13.41 11.11
N ALA A 174 -7.90 -12.49 11.35
CA ALA A 174 -8.05 -11.44 12.35
C ALA A 174 -9.24 -10.53 12.05
N ALA A 175 -9.41 -10.09 10.80
CA ALA A 175 -10.56 -9.29 10.37
C ALA A 175 -11.89 -10.04 10.60
N ASN A 176 -11.95 -11.32 10.24
CA ASN A 176 -13.16 -12.13 10.43
C ASN A 176 -13.53 -12.30 11.92
N LYS A 177 -12.53 -12.58 12.77
CA LYS A 177 -12.71 -12.64 14.23
C LYS A 177 -13.16 -11.31 14.81
N PHE A 178 -12.58 -10.21 14.34
CA PHE A 178 -12.95 -8.86 14.74
C PHE A 178 -14.41 -8.54 14.44
N TYR A 179 -14.87 -8.77 13.21
CA TYR A 179 -16.27 -8.53 12.84
C TYR A 179 -17.25 -9.38 13.65
N ARG A 180 -16.92 -10.64 13.92
CA ARG A 180 -17.75 -11.50 14.78
C ARG A 180 -17.77 -11.01 16.22
N ALA A 181 -16.65 -10.54 16.77
CA ALA A 181 -16.57 -10.01 18.11
C ALA A 181 -17.47 -8.77 18.30
N LEU A 182 -17.51 -7.86 17.32
CA LEU A 182 -18.39 -6.70 17.37
C LEU A 182 -19.88 -7.04 17.41
N GLN A 183 -20.27 -8.21 16.88
CA GLN A 183 -21.67 -8.66 16.86
C GLN A 183 -22.12 -9.28 18.18
N THR A 184 -21.21 -9.63 19.09
CA THR A 184 -21.57 -10.31 20.34
C THR A 184 -22.20 -9.39 21.38
N GLY A 185 -21.88 -8.09 21.34
CA GLY A 185 -22.26 -7.13 22.39
C GLY A 185 -21.52 -7.34 23.72
N ASP A 186 -20.70 -8.38 23.86
CA ASP A 186 -19.91 -8.65 25.07
C ASP A 186 -18.67 -7.75 25.10
N PRO A 187 -18.53 -6.87 26.15
CA PRO A 187 -17.42 -5.92 26.21
C PRO A 187 -16.05 -6.60 26.27
N GLN A 188 -15.94 -7.75 26.91
CA GLN A 188 -14.68 -8.48 27.03
C GLN A 188 -14.25 -9.07 25.68
N ILE A 189 -15.21 -9.63 24.93
CA ILE A 189 -14.95 -10.19 23.61
C ILE A 189 -14.58 -9.07 22.63
N ILE A 190 -15.30 -7.94 22.68
CA ILE A 190 -15.03 -6.76 21.84
C ILE A 190 -13.64 -6.19 22.19
N GLN A 191 -13.32 -6.03 23.48
CA GLN A 191 -12.01 -5.53 23.92
C GLN A 191 -10.86 -6.44 23.44
N ASN A 192 -10.99 -7.75 23.61
CA ASN A 192 -10.00 -8.71 23.16
C ASN A 192 -9.75 -8.69 21.65
N ALA A 193 -10.76 -8.32 20.86
CA ALA A 193 -10.62 -8.19 19.43
C ALA A 193 -9.65 -7.08 19.00
N ALA A 194 -9.39 -6.07 19.83
CA ALA A 194 -8.38 -5.05 19.58
C ALA A 194 -6.97 -5.62 19.43
N TYR A 195 -6.67 -6.68 20.19
CA TYR A 195 -5.32 -7.25 20.32
C TYR A 195 -5.04 -8.42 19.38
N LEU A 196 -5.94 -8.72 18.42
CA LEU A 196 -5.73 -9.75 17.40
C LEU A 196 -4.50 -9.42 16.54
N LYS A 197 -3.72 -10.46 16.22
CA LYS A 197 -2.53 -10.29 15.35
C LYS A 197 -2.87 -10.53 13.87
N PRO A 198 -2.23 -9.78 12.95
CA PRO A 198 -1.26 -8.70 13.18
C PRO A 198 -1.93 -7.47 13.81
N ASN A 199 -1.15 -6.65 14.55
CA ASN A 199 -1.64 -5.39 15.10
C ASN A 199 -2.08 -4.44 13.98
N GLU A 200 -3.20 -3.75 14.18
CA GLU A 200 -3.76 -2.82 13.22
C GLU A 200 -4.36 -1.62 13.94
N ARG A 201 -3.90 -0.41 13.58
CA ARG A 201 -4.32 0.85 14.22
C ARG A 201 -5.84 1.05 14.17
N MET A 202 -6.44 0.85 13.00
CA MET A 202 -7.88 1.07 12.82
C MET A 202 -8.73 0.13 13.66
N ARG A 203 -8.27 -1.08 13.92
CA ARG A 203 -8.97 -2.02 14.77
C ARG A 203 -9.09 -1.53 16.21
N TYR A 204 -8.03 -0.94 16.78
CA TYR A 204 -8.10 -0.31 18.10
C TYR A 204 -9.10 0.84 18.13
N LEU A 205 -9.15 1.68 17.09
CA LEU A 205 -10.10 2.79 16.98
C LEU A 205 -11.55 2.30 16.88
N TYR A 206 -11.81 1.30 16.06
CA TYR A 206 -13.15 0.72 15.92
C TYR A 206 -13.63 0.02 17.18
N VAL A 207 -12.75 -0.73 17.86
CA VAL A 207 -13.07 -1.37 19.14
C VAL A 207 -13.35 -0.31 20.20
N ALA A 208 -12.50 0.69 20.33
CA ALA A 208 -12.71 1.77 21.30
C ALA A 208 -14.03 2.51 21.05
N ARG A 209 -14.38 2.74 19.78
CA ARG A 209 -15.65 3.33 19.40
C ARG A 209 -16.82 2.43 19.77
N ALA A 210 -16.77 1.15 19.41
CA ALA A 210 -17.83 0.19 19.72
C ALA A 210 -18.07 0.05 21.23
N LEU A 211 -17.00 0.02 22.03
CA LEU A 211 -17.08 0.00 23.49
C LEU A 211 -17.74 1.29 24.03
N GLN A 212 -17.36 2.45 23.51
CA GLN A 212 -17.96 3.74 23.90
C GLN A 212 -19.45 3.84 23.57
N GLU A 213 -19.84 3.42 22.35
CA GLU A 213 -21.24 3.40 21.90
C GLU A 213 -22.12 2.49 22.78
N ASN A 214 -21.52 1.42 23.32
CA ASN A 214 -22.18 0.51 24.27
C ASN A 214 -21.99 0.91 25.74
N LYS A 215 -21.50 2.12 26.03
CA LYS A 215 -21.30 2.68 27.40
C LYS A 215 -20.22 1.99 28.24
N PHE A 216 -19.30 1.24 27.63
CA PHE A 216 -18.12 0.63 28.25
C PHE A 216 -16.91 1.55 28.13
N GLU A 217 -17.00 2.75 28.74
CA GLU A 217 -15.97 3.79 28.55
C GLU A 217 -14.64 3.44 29.21
N SER A 218 -14.62 2.71 30.33
CA SER A 218 -13.40 2.27 31.01
C SER A 218 -12.58 1.31 30.15
N GLU A 219 -13.23 0.36 29.49
CA GLU A 219 -12.63 -0.58 28.56
C GLU A 219 -12.11 0.15 27.31
N SER A 220 -12.90 1.12 26.79
CA SER A 220 -12.48 1.97 25.68
C SER A 220 -11.19 2.75 26.01
N ILE A 221 -11.11 3.37 27.19
CA ILE A 221 -9.91 4.08 27.66
C ILE A 221 -8.72 3.13 27.75
N SER A 222 -8.92 1.91 28.29
CA SER A 222 -7.87 0.91 28.38
C SER A 222 -7.30 0.54 27.01
N VAL A 223 -8.18 0.27 26.04
CA VAL A 223 -7.79 -0.02 24.64
C VAL A 223 -7.00 1.13 24.01
N LEU A 224 -7.46 2.37 24.18
CA LEU A 224 -6.78 3.55 23.61
C LEU A 224 -5.42 3.82 24.29
N ARG A 225 -5.33 3.59 25.58
CA ARG A 225 -4.07 3.68 26.34
C ARG A 225 -3.03 2.69 25.82
N ASP A 226 -3.41 1.46 25.55
CA ASP A 226 -2.50 0.45 25.01
C ASP A 226 -2.17 0.71 23.54
N ALA A 227 -3.17 1.12 22.73
CA ALA A 227 -2.97 1.53 21.36
C ALA A 227 -1.97 2.70 21.23
N SER A 228 -2.04 3.68 22.14
CA SER A 228 -1.15 4.86 22.12
C SER A 228 0.31 4.51 22.42
N LYS A 229 0.59 3.39 23.07
CA LYS A 229 1.96 2.88 23.28
C LYS A 229 2.54 2.27 21.99
N ILE A 230 1.67 1.65 21.17
CA ILE A 230 2.04 0.99 19.91
C ILE A 230 2.09 1.99 18.76
N TYR A 231 1.14 2.93 18.74
CA TYR A 231 0.98 3.94 17.69
C TYR A 231 0.99 5.37 18.29
N PRO A 232 2.11 5.82 18.88
CA PRO A 232 2.18 7.11 19.58
C PRO A 232 1.97 8.31 18.64
N ASP A 233 2.19 8.11 17.35
CA ASP A 233 2.07 9.13 16.31
C ASP A 233 0.67 9.21 15.66
N SER A 234 -0.28 8.38 16.09
CA SER A 234 -1.64 8.43 15.58
C SER A 234 -2.48 9.48 16.30
N ILE A 235 -2.69 10.61 15.64
CA ILE A 235 -3.49 11.72 16.19
C ILE A 235 -4.94 11.32 16.46
N GLU A 236 -5.48 10.39 15.68
CA GLU A 236 -6.86 9.92 15.83
C GLU A 236 -7.07 9.17 17.15
N LEU A 237 -6.08 8.37 17.59
CA LEU A 237 -6.12 7.71 18.89
C LEU A 237 -6.18 8.73 20.04
N TRP A 238 -5.36 9.78 19.97
CA TRP A 238 -5.33 10.83 20.97
C TRP A 238 -6.59 11.68 20.97
N ARG A 239 -7.12 12.04 19.79
CA ARG A 239 -8.40 12.74 19.65
C ARG A 239 -9.55 11.92 20.22
N ARG A 240 -9.59 10.62 19.89
CA ARG A 240 -10.61 9.70 20.43
C ARG A 240 -10.52 9.62 21.95
N TRP A 241 -9.31 9.45 22.50
CA TRP A 241 -9.12 9.39 23.94
C TRP A 241 -9.57 10.67 24.65
N ALA A 242 -9.17 11.82 24.15
CA ALA A 242 -9.60 13.12 24.71
C ALA A 242 -11.11 13.38 24.64
N SER A 243 -11.84 12.68 23.78
CA SER A 243 -13.30 12.85 23.61
C SER A 243 -14.15 11.96 24.51
N ILE A 244 -13.54 11.05 25.30
CA ILE A 244 -14.31 10.17 26.20
C ILE A 244 -14.70 10.95 27.47
N PRO A 245 -16.01 11.04 27.80
CA PRO A 245 -16.46 11.84 28.94
C PRO A 245 -15.89 11.41 30.29
N SER A 246 -15.69 10.10 30.50
CA SER A 246 -15.12 9.53 31.74
C SER A 246 -13.59 9.53 31.79
N ALA A 247 -12.91 10.10 30.77
CA ALA A 247 -11.44 10.21 30.82
C ALA A 247 -11.01 11.16 31.94
N THR A 248 -9.96 10.78 32.67
CA THR A 248 -9.45 11.60 33.77
C THR A 248 -8.88 12.94 33.23
N PRO A 249 -8.90 14.02 34.02
CA PRO A 249 -8.28 15.29 33.62
C PRO A 249 -6.81 15.13 33.19
N ALA A 250 -6.07 14.21 33.83
CA ALA A 250 -4.69 13.90 33.47
C ALA A 250 -4.59 13.22 32.09
N ASP A 251 -5.49 12.28 31.78
CA ASP A 251 -5.54 11.61 30.48
C ASP A 251 -5.88 12.61 29.37
N VAL A 252 -6.85 13.48 29.62
CA VAL A 252 -7.25 14.54 28.66
C VAL A 252 -6.11 15.52 28.43
N ALA A 253 -5.42 15.96 29.48
CA ALA A 253 -4.28 16.87 29.37
C ALA A 253 -3.14 16.23 28.56
N ARG A 254 -2.82 14.96 28.82
CA ARG A 254 -1.83 14.19 28.05
C ARG A 254 -2.23 14.08 26.59
N ALA A 255 -3.47 13.68 26.30
CA ALA A 255 -3.95 13.55 24.94
C ALA A 255 -3.89 14.88 24.17
N LYS A 256 -4.29 16.00 24.82
CA LYS A 256 -4.18 17.35 24.21
C LYS A 256 -2.73 17.75 23.93
N ALA A 257 -1.79 17.43 24.81
CA ALA A 257 -0.37 17.70 24.59
C ALA A 257 0.15 16.92 23.36
N GLU A 258 -0.21 15.66 23.24
CA GLU A 258 0.17 14.83 22.10
C GLU A 258 -0.50 15.29 20.79
N ILE A 259 -1.79 15.69 20.82
CA ILE A 259 -2.48 16.28 19.67
C ILE A 259 -1.73 17.53 19.20
N LYS A 260 -1.31 18.41 20.12
CA LYS A 260 -0.53 19.60 19.78
C LYS A 260 0.85 19.29 19.22
N ARG A 261 1.50 18.22 19.71
CA ARG A 261 2.77 17.72 19.16
C ARG A 261 2.61 17.24 17.72
N LEU A 262 1.51 16.52 17.45
CA LEU A 262 1.22 15.90 16.15
C LEU A 262 0.60 16.87 15.13
N ASP A 263 -0.09 17.90 15.61
CA ASP A 263 -0.67 18.97 14.79
C ASP A 263 -0.35 20.35 15.41
N PRO A 264 0.85 20.89 15.10
CA PRO A 264 1.28 22.18 15.68
C PRO A 264 0.41 23.37 15.28
N PHE A 265 -0.39 23.22 14.22
CA PHE A 265 -1.25 24.27 13.65
C PHE A 265 -2.74 24.12 14.00
N ASN A 266 -3.08 23.20 14.91
CA ASN A 266 -4.45 22.99 15.36
C ASN A 266 -4.85 24.06 16.40
#